data_b6f951485101c6eda73dfdedacdd4ade
#
_entry.id   b6f951485101c6eda73dfdedacdd4ade
#
_cell.length_a   1.000
_cell.length_b   1.000
_cell.length_c   1.000
_cell.angle_alpha   90.00
_cell.angle_beta   90.00
_cell.angle_gamma   90.00
#
_symmetry.space_group_name_H-M   'P 1'
#
loop_
_entity.id
_entity.type
_entity.pdbx_description
1 polymer ?
#
loop_
_entity_poly.entity_id
_entity_poly.type
_entity_poly.pdbx_seq_one_letter_code
_entity_poly.pdbx_strand_id
1 'polypeptide(L)'
;MTRLNVRTWSRGLVFTTAAVLLAPASSLVRAQAPAFNHASQTALDRYVAAPDTSFHWKVSRELPVEGATATLLEMTSQRWLTEQEVERPLWTHWITVVRPSVVKSDIALLFITGGSSERQPPARPPAWLAEIARDTGTYTAELRLVPNQPVVFKDDPSRKPRSEDDFIAYTWDKYLRTGDEKWPARLPMTKSAVRAMDALTAFAASAEGGGQKVSRYVVSGASKRGWTTWTTAAVDRRVIAIAPAVIDMLNVEPSFIHHWRAYGAWSEAVKDYVEQGIMDWMGTREFRALMKIEEPYEYRDRLTMPKLILNASGDQFFLPDSSQFYFDDLRGEKYLRYVPNASHSLDKSDALETLHAFYSTIVTSTPRPDVRWTFERDGSIKVVAKDRPTNVQMWQAVNPNARNFRLDAIGAAYKNTPLTPTGPNTWVARVPTPAAGWTAFFVELTYPGPGKYPMKITSGVRVLPDKLPYPPPKPRRPATAQ
;
A
#
# COMPACT_ATOMS: atom_id res chain seq x y z
N MET A 1 53.78 -82.15 33.70
CA MET A 1 52.72 -83.03 33.23
C MET A 1 51.75 -82.26 32.36
N THR A 2 51.81 -82.59 31.21
CA THR A 2 51.14 -82.21 29.95
C THR A 2 49.61 -82.13 30.02
N ARG A 3 49.04 -81.17 29.45
CA ARG A 3 47.84 -81.34 28.61
C ARG A 3 47.64 -80.18 27.60
N LEU A 4 47.61 -80.55 26.36
CA LEU A 4 47.18 -79.72 25.19
C LEU A 4 45.73 -79.26 25.32
N ASN A 5 45.46 -78.12 24.82
CA ASN A 5 44.12 -77.73 24.43
C ASN A 5 44.07 -77.04 23.03
N VAL A 6 43.22 -77.55 22.20
CA VAL A 6 43.00 -77.29 20.79
C VAL A 6 42.30 -75.96 20.62
N ARG A 7 42.79 -75.08 19.74
CA ARG A 7 42.17 -73.85 19.33
C ARG A 7 41.24 -74.16 18.17
N THR A 8 39.94 -73.93 18.36
CA THR A 8 38.92 -73.79 17.29
C THR A 8 38.77 -72.36 16.85
N TRP A 9 38.96 -72.18 15.57
CA TRP A 9 38.73 -70.88 14.92
C TRP A 9 37.27 -70.77 14.50
N SER A 10 36.53 -69.78 15.07
CA SER A 10 35.21 -69.37 14.54
C SER A 10 35.38 -68.02 13.79
N ARG A 11 35.12 -68.05 12.49
CA ARG A 11 35.04 -66.86 11.64
C ARG A 11 33.72 -66.10 11.95
N GLY A 12 33.80 -64.95 12.58
CA GLY A 12 32.71 -64.03 12.76
C GLY A 12 32.54 -63.16 11.48
N LEU A 13 31.42 -63.25 10.81
CA LEU A 13 31.00 -62.29 9.76
C LEU A 13 30.57 -60.99 10.43
N VAL A 14 31.27 -59.92 10.11
CA VAL A 14 30.86 -58.55 10.49
C VAL A 14 29.91 -58.04 9.43
N PHE A 15 28.63 -57.92 9.75
CA PHE A 15 27.66 -57.17 8.95
C PHE A 15 27.78 -55.68 9.30
N THR A 16 28.31 -54.90 8.38
CA THR A 16 28.25 -53.45 8.44
C THR A 16 26.87 -53.00 7.91
N THR A 17 25.99 -52.64 8.79
CA THR A 17 24.73 -51.94 8.46
C THR A 17 25.04 -50.48 8.17
N ALA A 18 25.02 -50.11 6.89
CA ALA A 18 25.01 -48.70 6.46
C ALA A 18 23.64 -48.10 6.78
N ALA A 19 23.58 -47.25 7.80
CA ALA A 19 22.39 -46.42 8.06
C ALA A 19 22.31 -45.31 6.99
N VAL A 20 21.40 -45.46 6.04
CA VAL A 20 21.03 -44.39 5.11
C VAL A 20 20.18 -43.41 5.89
N LEU A 21 20.76 -42.26 6.25
CA LEU A 21 20.03 -41.08 6.75
C LEU A 21 19.22 -40.51 5.61
N LEU A 22 17.94 -40.89 5.53
CA LEU A 22 16.93 -40.18 4.72
C LEU A 22 16.65 -38.82 5.38
N ALA A 23 17.21 -37.77 4.82
CA ALA A 23 16.82 -36.40 5.14
C ALA A 23 15.33 -36.25 4.76
N PRO A 24 14.49 -35.64 5.61
CA PRO A 24 13.12 -35.38 5.23
C PRO A 24 13.10 -34.36 4.06
N ALA A 25 12.61 -34.80 2.91
CA ALA A 25 12.29 -33.91 1.81
C ALA A 25 11.21 -32.93 2.30
N SER A 26 11.60 -31.68 2.50
CA SER A 26 10.65 -30.58 2.77
C SER A 26 9.72 -30.48 1.57
N SER A 27 8.56 -31.09 1.66
CA SER A 27 7.50 -30.91 0.69
C SER A 27 7.05 -29.45 0.76
N LEU A 28 7.47 -28.65 -0.23
CA LEU A 28 6.93 -27.32 -0.51
C LEU A 28 5.41 -27.49 -0.77
N VAL A 29 4.62 -27.35 0.28
CA VAL A 29 3.17 -27.17 0.13
C VAL A 29 2.95 -25.83 -0.55
N ARG A 30 2.68 -25.91 -1.82
CA ARG A 30 2.32 -24.77 -2.67
C ARG A 30 0.89 -24.36 -2.30
N ALA A 31 0.75 -23.44 -1.35
CA ALA A 31 -0.52 -22.76 -1.12
C ALA A 31 -0.75 -21.84 -2.34
N GLN A 32 -1.48 -22.31 -3.33
CA GLN A 32 -1.97 -21.47 -4.41
C GLN A 32 -3.06 -20.57 -3.86
N ALA A 33 -2.83 -19.23 -3.90
CA ALA A 33 -3.88 -18.27 -3.62
C ALA A 33 -5.09 -18.55 -4.53
N PRO A 34 -6.32 -18.52 -3.99
CA PRO A 34 -7.52 -18.75 -4.80
C PRO A 34 -7.64 -17.67 -5.87
N ALA A 35 -7.48 -18.06 -7.14
CA ALA A 35 -7.60 -17.15 -8.27
C ALA A 35 -9.03 -16.59 -8.39
N PHE A 36 -9.14 -15.31 -8.74
CA PHE A 36 -10.40 -14.72 -9.14
C PHE A 36 -10.87 -15.35 -10.46
N ASN A 37 -12.10 -15.86 -10.47
CA ASN A 37 -12.72 -16.35 -11.69
C ASN A 37 -13.40 -15.15 -12.40
N HIS A 38 -12.60 -14.35 -13.13
CA HIS A 38 -13.09 -13.25 -13.94
C HIS A 38 -13.12 -13.66 -15.41
N ALA A 39 -14.11 -13.17 -16.15
CA ALA A 39 -14.30 -13.48 -17.57
C ALA A 39 -13.12 -13.07 -18.48
N SER A 40 -12.20 -12.22 -17.97
CA SER A 40 -10.92 -11.91 -18.62
C SER A 40 -9.82 -11.69 -17.56
N GLN A 41 -8.74 -12.46 -17.65
CA GLN A 41 -7.53 -12.21 -16.84
C GLN A 41 -6.80 -10.99 -17.37
N THR A 42 -6.49 -10.03 -16.50
CA THR A 42 -5.64 -8.87 -16.81
C THR A 42 -4.16 -9.26 -16.86
N ALA A 43 -3.30 -8.36 -17.37
CA ALA A 43 -1.85 -8.55 -17.31
C ALA A 43 -1.36 -8.74 -15.87
N LEU A 44 -1.94 -8.00 -14.92
CA LEU A 44 -1.63 -8.11 -13.50
C LEU A 44 -2.00 -9.50 -12.95
N ASP A 45 -3.19 -10.02 -13.27
CA ASP A 45 -3.59 -11.37 -12.86
C ASP A 45 -2.63 -12.43 -13.38
N ARG A 46 -2.31 -12.38 -14.68
CA ARG A 46 -1.39 -13.32 -15.32
C ARG A 46 0.00 -13.28 -14.70
N TYR A 47 0.52 -12.08 -14.48
CA TYR A 47 1.87 -11.90 -13.90
C TYR A 47 1.95 -12.43 -12.47
N VAL A 48 1.01 -12.09 -11.62
CA VAL A 48 1.00 -12.53 -10.22
C VAL A 48 0.81 -14.03 -10.10
N ALA A 49 -0.08 -14.62 -10.90
CA ALA A 49 -0.35 -16.06 -10.90
C ALA A 49 0.78 -16.88 -11.53
N ALA A 50 1.61 -16.29 -12.39
CA ALA A 50 2.69 -17.00 -13.08
C ALA A 50 3.64 -17.67 -12.07
N PRO A 51 3.94 -18.97 -12.24
CA PRO A 51 4.91 -19.67 -11.41
C PRO A 51 6.29 -19.01 -11.50
N ASP A 52 6.99 -18.96 -10.38
CA ASP A 52 8.36 -18.46 -10.31
C ASP A 52 9.17 -19.35 -9.37
N THR A 53 10.15 -20.05 -9.91
CA THR A 53 10.99 -21.00 -9.16
C THR A 53 12.03 -20.31 -8.28
N SER A 54 12.23 -18.99 -8.43
CA SER A 54 13.12 -18.23 -7.58
C SER A 54 12.50 -17.85 -6.24
N PHE A 55 11.18 -18.01 -6.08
CA PHE A 55 10.52 -17.72 -4.81
C PHE A 55 10.99 -18.64 -3.70
N HIS A 56 11.59 -18.05 -2.68
CA HIS A 56 11.94 -18.71 -1.43
C HIS A 56 12.05 -17.69 -0.29
N TRP A 57 12.00 -18.17 0.93
CA TRP A 57 12.21 -17.36 2.11
C TRP A 57 12.94 -18.18 3.18
N LYS A 58 13.60 -17.51 4.10
CA LYS A 58 14.27 -18.11 5.28
C LYS A 58 14.21 -17.16 6.46
N VAL A 59 14.27 -17.72 7.66
CA VAL A 59 14.50 -16.94 8.88
C VAL A 59 15.95 -16.45 8.86
N SER A 60 16.13 -15.14 9.06
CA SER A 60 17.44 -14.51 9.14
C SER A 60 17.91 -14.43 10.59
N ARG A 61 17.10 -13.82 11.46
CA ARG A 61 17.37 -13.68 12.89
C ARG A 61 16.15 -13.20 13.66
N GLU A 62 16.21 -13.33 14.98
CA GLU A 62 15.30 -12.60 15.87
C GLU A 62 15.74 -11.14 16.02
N LEU A 63 14.76 -10.27 16.28
CA LEU A 63 14.95 -8.85 16.53
C LEU A 63 14.50 -8.49 17.95
N PRO A 64 15.20 -7.58 18.63
CA PRO A 64 14.82 -7.16 19.97
C PRO A 64 13.51 -6.37 19.94
N VAL A 65 12.52 -6.80 20.74
CA VAL A 65 11.22 -6.16 20.92
C VAL A 65 10.68 -6.52 22.30
N GLU A 66 10.02 -5.59 22.97
CA GLU A 66 9.40 -5.83 24.28
C GLU A 66 7.98 -6.35 24.12
N GLY A 67 7.61 -7.35 24.93
CA GLY A 67 6.23 -7.88 25.03
C GLY A 67 5.72 -8.61 23.78
N ALA A 68 6.63 -9.03 22.88
CA ALA A 68 6.33 -9.78 21.67
C ALA A 68 7.57 -10.56 21.23
N THR A 69 7.44 -11.37 20.17
CA THR A 69 8.59 -11.94 19.43
C THR A 69 8.66 -11.27 18.07
N ALA A 70 9.81 -10.78 17.68
CA ALA A 70 10.03 -10.25 16.36
C ALA A 70 11.06 -11.07 15.58
N THR A 71 10.75 -11.44 14.35
CA THR A 71 11.60 -12.25 13.48
C THR A 71 11.81 -11.53 12.15
N LEU A 72 13.06 -11.49 11.71
CA LEU A 72 13.42 -11.00 10.39
C LEU A 72 13.50 -12.16 9.41
N LEU A 73 12.70 -12.10 8.35
CA LEU A 73 12.77 -13.03 7.23
C LEU A 73 13.47 -12.36 6.06
N GLU A 74 14.29 -13.12 5.35
CA GLU A 74 14.80 -12.80 4.03
C GLU A 74 13.94 -13.53 2.99
N MET A 75 13.44 -12.80 1.99
CA MET A 75 12.58 -13.36 0.95
C MET A 75 13.10 -12.95 -0.43
N THR A 76 13.26 -13.90 -1.34
CA THR A 76 13.29 -13.65 -2.78
C THR A 76 11.89 -13.85 -3.30
N SER A 77 11.25 -12.78 -3.82
CA SER A 77 9.86 -12.86 -4.25
C SER A 77 9.69 -13.40 -5.66
N GLN A 78 10.61 -13.06 -6.55
CA GLN A 78 10.52 -13.35 -7.97
C GLN A 78 11.78 -12.95 -8.73
N ARG A 79 11.83 -13.40 -10.00
CA ARG A 79 12.67 -12.82 -11.05
C ARG A 79 11.82 -11.85 -11.88
N TRP A 80 12.26 -10.60 -12.04
CA TRP A 80 11.64 -9.60 -12.90
C TRP A 80 12.63 -9.13 -13.96
N LEU A 81 12.25 -9.27 -15.23
CA LEU A 81 13.11 -9.06 -16.39
C LEU A 81 14.29 -10.06 -16.41
N THR A 82 15.22 -9.83 -17.32
CA THR A 82 16.39 -10.70 -17.54
C THR A 82 17.70 -9.96 -17.24
N GLU A 83 18.81 -10.70 -17.12
CA GLU A 83 20.15 -10.13 -16.99
C GLU A 83 20.58 -9.29 -18.21
N GLN A 84 19.91 -9.40 -19.36
CA GLN A 84 20.14 -8.56 -20.52
C GLN A 84 19.48 -7.18 -20.36
N GLU A 85 18.43 -7.07 -19.55
CA GLU A 85 17.62 -5.87 -19.38
C GLU A 85 17.97 -5.09 -18.13
N VAL A 86 18.25 -5.78 -17.01
CA VAL A 86 18.57 -5.16 -15.71
C VAL A 86 19.81 -5.81 -15.09
N GLU A 87 20.46 -5.09 -14.18
CA GLU A 87 21.63 -5.64 -13.48
C GLU A 87 21.23 -6.66 -12.39
N ARG A 88 20.08 -6.48 -11.75
CA ARG A 88 19.59 -7.34 -10.67
C ARG A 88 18.15 -7.77 -10.93
N PRO A 89 17.92 -8.87 -11.62
CA PRO A 89 16.57 -9.35 -11.93
C PRO A 89 15.89 -10.05 -10.77
N LEU A 90 16.62 -10.56 -9.76
CA LEU A 90 16.04 -11.17 -8.57
C LEU A 90 15.62 -10.08 -7.58
N TRP A 91 14.35 -10.11 -7.19
CA TRP A 91 13.81 -9.20 -6.19
C TRP A 91 13.86 -9.83 -4.80
N THR A 92 14.64 -9.20 -3.92
CA THR A 92 14.85 -9.64 -2.54
C THR A 92 14.28 -8.63 -1.56
N HIS A 93 13.74 -9.12 -0.46
CA HIS A 93 13.04 -8.30 0.51
C HIS A 93 13.38 -8.70 1.93
N TRP A 94 13.22 -7.77 2.86
CA TRP A 94 13.16 -8.04 4.28
C TRP A 94 11.70 -8.02 4.74
N ILE A 95 11.28 -9.04 5.50
CA ILE A 95 9.99 -9.05 6.16
C ILE A 95 10.26 -9.08 7.66
N THR A 96 9.91 -8.00 8.35
CA THR A 96 9.92 -7.95 9.81
C THR A 96 8.57 -8.44 10.31
N VAL A 97 8.52 -9.61 10.93
CA VAL A 97 7.29 -10.20 11.48
C VAL A 97 7.28 -9.98 12.99
N VAL A 98 6.19 -9.46 13.53
CA VAL A 98 5.95 -9.36 14.97
C VAL A 98 4.80 -10.29 15.35
N ARG A 99 5.08 -11.22 16.26
CA ARG A 99 4.14 -12.15 16.86
C ARG A 99 3.85 -11.72 18.30
N PRO A 100 2.59 -11.45 18.67
CA PRO A 100 2.25 -11.16 20.07
C PRO A 100 2.41 -12.40 20.95
N SER A 101 2.53 -12.22 22.26
CA SER A 101 2.63 -13.32 23.23
C SER A 101 1.40 -14.25 23.21
N VAL A 102 0.22 -13.68 22.92
CA VAL A 102 -1.03 -14.43 22.76
C VAL A 102 -1.65 -14.07 21.41
N VAL A 103 -1.75 -15.05 20.51
CA VAL A 103 -2.40 -14.89 19.20
C VAL A 103 -3.90 -15.15 19.34
N LYS A 104 -4.73 -14.19 18.93
CA LYS A 104 -6.20 -14.20 19.09
C LYS A 104 -6.97 -14.35 17.79
N SER A 105 -6.31 -14.19 16.64
CA SER A 105 -6.95 -14.19 15.32
C SER A 105 -6.02 -14.69 14.23
N ASP A 106 -6.59 -15.23 13.16
CA ASP A 106 -5.90 -15.61 11.93
C ASP A 106 -5.71 -14.44 10.95
N ILE A 107 -6.10 -13.22 11.35
CA ILE A 107 -5.87 -11.99 10.59
C ILE A 107 -4.47 -11.46 10.89
N ALA A 108 -3.76 -10.99 9.87
CA ALA A 108 -2.50 -10.27 10.03
C ALA A 108 -2.54 -8.91 9.32
N LEU A 109 -1.78 -7.96 9.84
CA LEU A 109 -1.49 -6.69 9.15
C LEU A 109 -0.21 -6.86 8.34
N LEU A 110 -0.28 -6.59 7.03
CA LEU A 110 0.89 -6.44 6.17
C LEU A 110 1.06 -4.97 5.77
N PHE A 111 2.16 -4.35 6.20
CA PHE A 111 2.50 -2.98 5.84
C PHE A 111 3.64 -2.98 4.81
N ILE A 112 3.38 -2.39 3.64
CA ILE A 112 4.33 -2.39 2.52
C ILE A 112 5.14 -1.10 2.56
N THR A 113 6.48 -1.22 2.59
CA THR A 113 7.41 -0.08 2.61
C THR A 113 8.46 -0.15 1.51
N GLY A 114 9.09 0.98 1.25
CA GLY A 114 10.22 1.10 0.34
C GLY A 114 11.56 0.75 0.99
N GLY A 115 12.57 1.46 0.56
CA GLY A 115 13.94 1.34 1.00
C GLY A 115 14.90 1.12 -0.15
N SER A 116 16.18 0.99 0.15
CA SER A 116 17.23 0.65 -0.81
C SER A 116 17.85 -0.70 -0.45
N SER A 117 18.05 -1.54 -1.46
CA SER A 117 18.74 -2.83 -1.32
C SER A 117 20.22 -2.70 -0.94
N GLU A 118 20.77 -1.48 -1.01
CA GLU A 118 22.13 -1.16 -0.58
C GLU A 118 22.25 -0.91 0.93
N ARG A 119 21.09 -0.75 1.61
CA ARG A 119 21.07 -0.52 3.06
C ARG A 119 21.08 -1.83 3.84
N GLN A 120 21.59 -1.74 5.06
CA GLN A 120 21.55 -2.84 6.00
C GLN A 120 20.11 -3.25 6.34
N PRO A 121 19.89 -4.53 6.63
CA PRO A 121 18.60 -5.02 7.09
C PRO A 121 18.18 -4.33 8.40
N PRO A 122 16.87 -4.26 8.70
CA PRO A 122 16.38 -3.62 9.91
C PRO A 122 16.93 -4.31 11.18
N ALA A 123 17.35 -3.50 12.16
CA ALA A 123 17.85 -3.98 13.44
C ALA A 123 16.73 -4.17 14.49
N ARG A 124 15.58 -3.54 14.29
CA ARG A 124 14.40 -3.58 15.19
C ARG A 124 13.12 -3.47 14.35
N PRO A 125 12.00 -4.01 14.83
CA PRO A 125 10.69 -3.70 14.23
C PRO A 125 10.31 -2.24 14.48
N PRO A 126 9.49 -1.63 13.60
CA PRO A 126 8.86 -0.35 13.90
C PRO A 126 8.03 -0.45 15.20
N ALA A 127 8.19 0.53 16.11
CA ALA A 127 7.53 0.49 17.42
C ALA A 127 6.01 0.40 17.32
N TRP A 128 5.40 1.17 16.40
CA TRP A 128 3.96 1.17 16.15
C TRP A 128 3.45 -0.20 15.64
N LEU A 129 4.25 -0.92 14.85
CA LEU A 129 3.90 -2.25 14.36
C LEU A 129 3.83 -3.27 15.50
N ALA A 130 4.82 -3.22 16.41
CA ALA A 130 4.83 -4.03 17.62
C ALA A 130 3.70 -3.69 18.58
N GLU A 131 3.33 -2.42 18.66
CA GLU A 131 2.20 -1.96 19.44
C GLU A 131 0.88 -2.53 18.91
N ILE A 132 0.62 -2.43 17.62
CA ILE A 132 -0.57 -3.03 16.99
C ILE A 132 -0.63 -4.54 17.27
N ALA A 133 0.49 -5.25 17.13
CA ALA A 133 0.53 -6.69 17.40
C ALA A 133 0.11 -7.03 18.84
N ARG A 134 0.64 -6.30 19.82
CA ARG A 134 0.29 -6.50 21.25
C ARG A 134 -1.16 -6.16 21.55
N ASP A 135 -1.63 -5.01 21.07
CA ASP A 135 -2.97 -4.51 21.40
C ASP A 135 -4.08 -5.37 20.77
N THR A 136 -3.84 -5.87 19.55
CA THR A 136 -4.82 -6.66 18.81
C THR A 136 -4.68 -8.18 18.98
N GLY A 137 -3.55 -8.64 19.47
CA GLY A 137 -3.26 -10.08 19.55
C GLY A 137 -3.14 -10.74 18.17
N THR A 138 -2.58 -10.04 17.18
CA THR A 138 -2.45 -10.53 15.81
C THR A 138 -1.01 -10.43 15.31
N TYR A 139 -0.66 -11.22 14.30
CA TYR A 139 0.60 -11.00 13.58
C TYR A 139 0.55 -9.66 12.87
N THR A 140 1.67 -8.94 12.91
CA THR A 140 1.91 -7.79 12.05
C THR A 140 3.22 -7.95 11.31
N ALA A 141 3.29 -7.48 10.07
CA ALA A 141 4.50 -7.60 9.27
C ALA A 141 4.78 -6.32 8.47
N GLU A 142 6.05 -5.95 8.38
CA GLU A 142 6.54 -4.93 7.46
C GLU A 142 7.30 -5.61 6.32
N LEU A 143 6.80 -5.43 5.08
CA LEU A 143 7.50 -5.83 3.86
C LEU A 143 8.31 -4.64 3.34
N ARG A 144 9.63 -4.76 3.30
CA ARG A 144 10.55 -3.71 2.82
C ARG A 144 11.05 -3.98 1.41
N LEU A 145 11.61 -2.94 0.80
CA LEU A 145 12.22 -2.97 -0.54
C LEU A 145 11.19 -3.19 -1.66
N VAL A 146 10.05 -2.51 -1.58
CA VAL A 146 9.05 -2.48 -2.65
C VAL A 146 8.95 -1.05 -3.22
N PRO A 147 9.44 -0.81 -4.47
CA PRO A 147 10.15 -1.73 -5.36
C PRO A 147 11.54 -2.14 -4.86
N ASN A 148 12.14 -3.16 -5.49
CA ASN A 148 13.49 -3.63 -5.17
C ASN A 148 14.53 -2.77 -5.90
N GLN A 149 14.90 -1.68 -5.29
CA GLN A 149 15.65 -0.56 -5.87
C GLN A 149 16.98 -0.28 -5.12
N PRO A 150 17.94 0.49 -5.73
CA PRO A 150 17.90 1.06 -7.07
C PRO A 150 18.00 0.00 -8.18
N VAL A 151 17.51 0.33 -9.38
CA VAL A 151 17.58 -0.53 -10.57
C VAL A 151 18.38 0.17 -11.66
N VAL A 152 19.35 -0.53 -12.27
CA VAL A 152 20.09 -0.08 -13.43
C VAL A 152 19.60 -0.87 -14.64
N PHE A 153 19.04 -0.16 -15.62
CA PHE A 153 18.61 -0.73 -16.89
C PHE A 153 19.78 -0.77 -17.89
N LYS A 154 19.98 -1.92 -18.55
CA LYS A 154 21.15 -2.12 -19.44
C LYS A 154 21.00 -1.46 -20.79
N ASP A 155 19.79 -1.21 -21.23
CA ASP A 155 19.44 -0.49 -22.45
C ASP A 155 19.28 1.03 -22.23
N ASP A 156 19.42 1.54 -21.02
CA ASP A 156 19.52 2.95 -20.72
C ASP A 156 20.95 3.44 -20.97
N PRO A 157 21.20 4.32 -21.98
CA PRO A 157 22.54 4.83 -22.25
C PRO A 157 23.20 5.51 -21.06
N SER A 158 22.39 6.11 -20.17
CA SER A 158 22.89 6.78 -18.97
C SER A 158 23.38 5.83 -17.90
N ARG A 159 22.90 4.58 -17.89
CA ARG A 159 23.18 3.56 -16.87
C ARG A 159 22.92 4.07 -15.43
N LYS A 160 22.08 5.07 -15.31
CA LYS A 160 21.76 5.72 -14.04
C LYS A 160 20.98 4.75 -13.13
N PRO A 161 21.36 4.60 -11.85
CA PRO A 161 20.56 3.88 -10.88
C PRO A 161 19.24 4.60 -10.63
N ARG A 162 18.11 3.92 -10.88
CA ARG A 162 16.77 4.49 -10.75
C ARG A 162 16.08 3.99 -9.51
N SER A 163 15.39 4.89 -8.84
CA SER A 163 14.64 4.61 -7.61
C SER A 163 13.34 5.39 -7.59
N GLU A 164 12.39 4.93 -6.78
CA GLU A 164 11.14 5.62 -6.49
C GLU A 164 10.35 5.97 -7.76
N ASP A 165 9.97 7.23 -7.95
CA ASP A 165 9.15 7.67 -9.08
C ASP A 165 9.93 7.67 -10.40
N ASP A 166 11.23 7.94 -10.39
CA ASP A 166 12.09 7.82 -11.58
C ASP A 166 12.13 6.36 -12.10
N PHE A 167 12.15 5.37 -11.20
CA PHE A 167 12.05 3.97 -11.58
C PHE A 167 10.67 3.65 -12.20
N ILE A 168 9.58 4.07 -11.57
CA ILE A 168 8.22 3.84 -12.08
C ILE A 168 8.02 4.51 -13.44
N ALA A 169 8.38 5.80 -13.55
CA ALA A 169 8.22 6.58 -14.77
C ALA A 169 9.01 5.98 -15.95
N TYR A 170 10.23 5.50 -15.70
CA TYR A 170 11.01 4.81 -16.72
C TYR A 170 10.32 3.53 -17.24
N THR A 171 9.75 2.74 -16.35
CA THR A 171 9.03 1.51 -16.74
C THR A 171 7.74 1.81 -17.51
N TRP A 172 7.08 2.93 -17.19
CA TRP A 172 5.92 3.42 -17.93
C TRP A 172 6.33 3.85 -19.36
N ASP A 173 7.43 4.63 -19.50
CA ASP A 173 7.94 5.02 -20.81
C ASP A 173 8.27 3.80 -21.67
N LYS A 174 8.90 2.77 -21.09
CA LYS A 174 9.17 1.50 -21.80
C LYS A 174 7.89 0.85 -22.31
N TYR A 175 6.88 0.72 -21.46
CA TYR A 175 5.58 0.16 -21.88
C TYR A 175 4.92 1.02 -22.97
N LEU A 176 4.87 2.33 -22.78
CA LEU A 176 4.21 3.26 -23.70
C LEU A 176 4.82 3.20 -25.12
N ARG A 177 6.15 2.98 -25.21
CA ARG A 177 6.84 2.87 -26.50
C ARG A 177 6.78 1.49 -27.12
N THR A 178 6.67 0.43 -26.32
CA THR A 178 6.81 -0.94 -26.81
C THR A 178 5.53 -1.76 -26.78
N GLY A 179 4.58 -1.40 -25.91
CA GLY A 179 3.40 -2.20 -25.61
C GLY A 179 3.69 -3.50 -24.84
N ASP A 180 4.92 -3.72 -24.41
CA ASP A 180 5.34 -4.96 -23.75
C ASP A 180 4.93 -4.96 -22.27
N GLU A 181 3.95 -5.80 -21.94
CA GLU A 181 3.32 -5.90 -20.62
C GLU A 181 4.28 -6.29 -19.48
N LYS A 182 5.50 -6.74 -19.77
CA LYS A 182 6.47 -7.10 -18.71
C LYS A 182 7.06 -5.89 -17.96
N TRP A 183 7.01 -4.68 -18.58
CA TRP A 183 7.70 -3.50 -18.08
C TRP A 183 7.04 -2.85 -16.86
N PRO A 184 5.70 -2.70 -16.77
CA PRO A 184 5.08 -1.97 -15.66
C PRO A 184 5.51 -2.49 -14.30
N ALA A 185 6.17 -1.63 -13.52
CA ALA A 185 6.76 -1.99 -12.23
C ALA A 185 5.72 -2.40 -11.17
N ARG A 186 4.46 -2.05 -11.36
CA ARG A 186 3.36 -2.47 -10.50
C ARG A 186 3.19 -3.98 -10.46
N LEU A 187 3.50 -4.66 -11.55
CA LEU A 187 3.44 -6.12 -11.64
C LEU A 187 4.32 -6.79 -10.58
N PRO A 188 5.66 -6.57 -10.58
CA PRO A 188 6.53 -7.17 -9.57
C PRO A 188 6.29 -6.62 -8.16
N MET A 189 5.90 -5.34 -8.00
CA MET A 189 5.55 -4.78 -6.69
C MET A 189 4.37 -5.52 -6.07
N THR A 190 3.31 -5.77 -6.84
CA THR A 190 2.13 -6.51 -6.37
C THR A 190 2.47 -7.96 -6.05
N LYS A 191 3.22 -8.63 -6.93
CA LYS A 191 3.65 -10.02 -6.68
C LYS A 191 4.51 -10.13 -5.43
N SER A 192 5.36 -9.15 -5.12
CA SER A 192 6.14 -9.12 -3.88
C SER A 192 5.26 -9.12 -2.63
N ALA A 193 4.15 -8.35 -2.64
CA ALA A 193 3.21 -8.33 -1.53
C ALA A 193 2.45 -9.67 -1.38
N VAL A 194 2.03 -10.28 -2.49
CA VAL A 194 1.39 -11.61 -2.49
C VAL A 194 2.36 -12.66 -1.94
N ARG A 195 3.64 -12.66 -2.37
CA ARG A 195 4.67 -13.57 -1.87
C ARG A 195 5.01 -13.33 -0.40
N ALA A 196 4.95 -12.09 0.08
CA ALA A 196 5.11 -11.80 1.50
C ALA A 196 3.97 -12.41 2.35
N MET A 197 2.74 -12.39 1.86
CA MET A 197 1.62 -13.09 2.51
C MET A 197 1.83 -14.61 2.50
N ASP A 198 2.35 -15.19 1.41
CA ASP A 198 2.71 -16.62 1.35
C ASP A 198 3.76 -16.97 2.39
N ALA A 199 4.84 -16.18 2.46
CA ALA A 199 5.94 -16.37 3.42
C ALA A 199 5.46 -16.23 4.88
N LEU A 200 4.64 -15.19 5.17
CA LEU A 200 4.09 -14.98 6.52
C LEU A 200 3.14 -16.12 6.93
N THR A 201 2.27 -16.58 6.04
CA THR A 201 1.38 -17.73 6.30
C THR A 201 2.19 -18.98 6.63
N ALA A 202 3.23 -19.29 5.83
CA ALA A 202 4.07 -20.45 6.04
C ALA A 202 4.94 -20.32 7.30
N PHE A 203 5.51 -19.14 7.55
CA PHE A 203 6.27 -18.86 8.76
C PHE A 203 5.41 -19.01 10.03
N ALA A 204 4.23 -18.39 10.07
CA ALA A 204 3.35 -18.48 11.25
C ALA A 204 2.97 -19.92 11.60
N ALA A 205 2.80 -20.78 10.58
CA ALA A 205 2.51 -22.20 10.76
C ALA A 205 3.71 -23.05 11.19
N SER A 206 4.93 -22.56 11.02
CA SER A 206 6.16 -23.26 11.44
C SER A 206 6.33 -23.25 12.96
N ALA A 207 7.19 -24.13 13.50
CA ALA A 207 7.54 -24.12 14.91
C ALA A 207 8.17 -22.79 15.35
N GLU A 208 9.05 -22.23 14.54
CA GLU A 208 9.71 -20.93 14.80
C GLU A 208 8.69 -19.79 14.80
N GLY A 209 7.71 -19.84 13.92
CA GLY A 209 6.61 -18.89 13.84
C GLY A 209 5.57 -19.08 14.96
N GLY A 210 5.57 -20.19 15.68
CA GLY A 210 4.69 -20.46 16.81
C GLY A 210 3.52 -21.38 16.51
N GLY A 211 3.48 -22.06 15.35
CA GLY A 211 2.44 -23.04 14.98
C GLY A 211 1.05 -22.45 14.82
N GLN A 212 0.94 -21.17 14.38
CA GLN A 212 -0.30 -20.45 14.32
C GLN A 212 -0.83 -20.35 12.88
N LYS A 213 -2.15 -20.28 12.74
CA LYS A 213 -2.79 -20.03 11.46
C LYS A 213 -2.87 -18.54 11.18
N VAL A 214 -2.34 -18.11 10.04
CA VAL A 214 -2.56 -16.79 9.44
C VAL A 214 -3.10 -17.01 8.03
N SER A 215 -4.33 -16.58 7.75
CA SER A 215 -5.01 -16.85 6.48
C SER A 215 -5.72 -15.63 5.89
N ARG A 216 -5.86 -14.54 6.65
CA ARG A 216 -6.54 -13.31 6.23
C ARG A 216 -5.65 -12.12 6.50
N TYR A 217 -5.72 -11.11 5.63
CA TYR A 217 -4.82 -9.97 5.70
C TYR A 217 -5.57 -8.64 5.62
N VAL A 218 -5.11 -7.69 6.42
CA VAL A 218 -5.30 -6.26 6.16
C VAL A 218 -4.00 -5.75 5.57
N VAL A 219 -4.07 -5.11 4.40
CA VAL A 219 -2.87 -4.61 3.71
C VAL A 219 -2.88 -3.09 3.74
N SER A 220 -1.71 -2.51 4.01
CA SER A 220 -1.49 -1.07 4.01
C SER A 220 -0.13 -0.72 3.42
N GLY A 221 0.02 0.51 3.01
CA GLY A 221 1.27 1.06 2.48
C GLY A 221 1.04 2.49 2.00
N ALA A 222 2.13 3.26 1.87
CA ALA A 222 2.05 4.67 1.54
C ALA A 222 2.55 4.96 0.11
N SER A 223 1.97 5.98 -0.55
CA SER A 223 2.37 6.46 -1.87
C SER A 223 2.29 5.33 -2.91
N LYS A 224 3.34 5.07 -3.69
CA LYS A 224 3.39 3.94 -4.64
C LYS A 224 3.16 2.57 -3.98
N ARG A 225 3.40 2.43 -2.66
CA ARG A 225 3.06 1.21 -1.91
C ARG A 225 1.59 1.21 -1.48
N GLY A 226 0.98 2.37 -1.34
CA GLY A 226 -0.48 2.53 -1.25
C GLY A 226 -1.16 2.05 -2.54
N TRP A 227 -0.61 2.36 -3.71
CA TRP A 227 -1.07 1.79 -4.96
C TRP A 227 -0.89 0.28 -5.02
N THR A 228 0.26 -0.24 -4.54
CA THR A 228 0.49 -1.69 -4.42
C THR A 228 -0.51 -2.33 -3.45
N THR A 229 -0.92 -1.63 -2.39
CA THR A 229 -1.98 -2.08 -1.47
C THR A 229 -3.30 -2.34 -2.22
N TRP A 230 -3.74 -1.41 -3.06
CA TRP A 230 -4.93 -1.55 -3.88
C TRP A 230 -4.83 -2.74 -4.86
N THR A 231 -3.72 -2.83 -5.61
CA THR A 231 -3.53 -3.88 -6.62
C THR A 231 -3.38 -5.26 -5.98
N THR A 232 -2.78 -5.37 -4.79
CA THR A 232 -2.72 -6.62 -4.03
C THR A 232 -4.13 -7.11 -3.66
N ALA A 233 -4.99 -6.21 -3.17
CA ALA A 233 -6.38 -6.55 -2.87
C ALA A 233 -7.21 -6.92 -4.11
N ALA A 234 -6.86 -6.36 -5.27
CA ALA A 234 -7.53 -6.69 -6.53
C ALA A 234 -7.23 -8.10 -7.03
N VAL A 235 -6.11 -8.72 -6.63
CA VAL A 235 -5.66 -10.02 -7.14
C VAL A 235 -5.61 -11.14 -6.09
N ASP A 236 -5.70 -10.83 -4.79
CA ASP A 236 -5.60 -11.83 -3.72
C ASP A 236 -6.77 -11.75 -2.74
N ARG A 237 -7.59 -12.81 -2.70
CA ARG A 237 -8.80 -12.91 -1.86
C ARG A 237 -8.52 -13.02 -0.38
N ARG A 238 -7.28 -13.29 0.04
CA ARG A 238 -6.90 -13.27 1.46
C ARG A 238 -6.94 -11.86 2.03
N VAL A 239 -6.91 -10.83 1.18
CA VAL A 239 -7.02 -9.43 1.61
C VAL A 239 -8.48 -9.11 1.91
N ILE A 240 -8.79 -8.95 3.19
CA ILE A 240 -10.14 -8.71 3.71
C ILE A 240 -10.44 -7.24 4.03
N ALA A 241 -9.42 -6.39 4.09
CA ALA A 241 -9.52 -4.94 4.21
C ALA A 241 -8.22 -4.28 3.77
N ILE A 242 -8.27 -3.00 3.40
CA ILE A 242 -7.10 -2.22 3.00
C ILE A 242 -7.07 -0.84 3.63
N ALA A 243 -5.84 -0.32 3.82
CA ALA A 243 -5.61 1.05 4.28
C ALA A 243 -4.51 1.72 3.44
N PRO A 244 -4.77 2.06 2.16
CA PRO A 244 -3.81 2.80 1.34
C PRO A 244 -3.63 4.22 1.87
N ALA A 245 -2.38 4.68 1.95
CA ALA A 245 -2.06 6.00 2.46
C ALA A 245 -1.37 6.87 1.41
N VAL A 246 -1.67 8.16 1.42
CA VAL A 246 -1.09 9.21 0.57
C VAL A 246 -0.93 8.80 -0.89
N ILE A 247 -2.03 8.30 -1.44
CA ILE A 247 -2.17 8.01 -2.88
C ILE A 247 -3.57 8.46 -3.36
N ASP A 248 -3.83 9.73 -3.19
CA ASP A 248 -5.08 10.39 -3.54
C ASP A 248 -5.15 10.66 -5.05
N MET A 249 -5.00 9.57 -5.83
CA MET A 249 -4.84 9.63 -7.27
C MET A 249 -5.36 8.36 -7.96
N LEU A 250 -6.57 7.97 -7.69
CA LEU A 250 -7.27 7.03 -8.56
C LEU A 250 -7.99 7.81 -9.67
N ASN A 251 -8.25 7.15 -10.81
CA ASN A 251 -8.71 7.80 -12.03
C ASN A 251 -7.71 8.86 -12.49
N VAL A 252 -6.54 8.38 -12.87
CA VAL A 252 -5.30 9.16 -13.06
C VAL A 252 -5.44 10.31 -14.03
N GLU A 253 -6.05 10.10 -15.19
CA GLU A 253 -6.10 11.12 -16.26
C GLU A 253 -6.90 12.37 -15.82
N PRO A 254 -8.15 12.28 -15.34
CA PRO A 254 -8.86 13.46 -14.84
C PRO A 254 -8.19 14.08 -13.62
N SER A 255 -7.55 13.29 -12.75
CA SER A 255 -6.78 13.80 -11.59
C SER A 255 -5.59 14.66 -12.04
N PHE A 256 -4.82 14.22 -13.04
CA PHE A 256 -3.71 15.00 -13.59
C PHE A 256 -4.19 16.24 -14.35
N ILE A 257 -5.28 16.16 -15.10
CA ILE A 257 -5.88 17.35 -15.74
C ILE A 257 -6.29 18.37 -14.67
N HIS A 258 -6.89 17.94 -13.57
CA HIS A 258 -7.26 18.79 -12.45
C HIS A 258 -6.02 19.42 -11.77
N HIS A 259 -4.98 18.63 -11.55
CA HIS A 259 -3.71 19.10 -11.01
C HIS A 259 -3.13 20.26 -11.84
N TRP A 260 -3.01 20.07 -13.15
CA TRP A 260 -2.54 21.11 -14.06
C TRP A 260 -3.43 22.35 -14.02
N ARG A 261 -4.74 22.16 -14.08
CA ARG A 261 -5.71 23.27 -14.06
C ARG A 261 -5.74 24.04 -12.75
N ALA A 262 -5.32 23.43 -11.65
CA ALA A 262 -5.19 24.08 -10.35
C ALA A 262 -3.90 24.90 -10.22
N TYR A 263 -2.79 24.38 -10.75
CA TYR A 263 -1.45 24.97 -10.55
C TYR A 263 -0.91 25.72 -11.76
N GLY A 264 -1.36 25.42 -12.98
CA GLY A 264 -0.81 25.95 -14.23
C GLY A 264 0.51 25.34 -14.65
N ALA A 265 1.01 24.39 -13.87
CA ALA A 265 2.24 23.63 -14.10
C ALA A 265 2.14 22.26 -13.41
N TRP A 266 3.04 21.37 -13.73
CA TRP A 266 3.25 20.16 -12.94
C TRP A 266 4.00 20.50 -11.67
N SER A 267 3.58 19.97 -10.52
CA SER A 267 4.33 20.16 -9.27
C SER A 267 5.70 19.45 -9.35
N GLU A 268 6.67 19.97 -8.61
CA GLU A 268 8.03 19.38 -8.55
C GLU A 268 7.99 17.91 -8.11
N ALA A 269 7.00 17.53 -7.30
CA ALA A 269 6.85 16.17 -6.81
C ALA A 269 6.61 15.14 -7.94
N VAL A 270 6.03 15.53 -9.08
CA VAL A 270 5.77 14.64 -10.23
C VAL A 270 6.77 14.81 -11.38
N LYS A 271 7.90 15.49 -11.12
CA LYS A 271 8.92 15.80 -12.15
C LYS A 271 9.45 14.58 -12.89
N ASP A 272 9.64 13.45 -12.19
CA ASP A 272 10.17 12.24 -12.80
C ASP A 272 9.29 11.75 -13.97
N TYR A 273 7.96 11.86 -13.82
CA TYR A 273 7.01 11.55 -14.89
C TYR A 273 7.04 12.58 -16.02
N VAL A 274 7.25 13.86 -15.69
CA VAL A 274 7.38 14.94 -16.67
C VAL A 274 8.66 14.80 -17.48
N GLU A 275 9.79 14.52 -16.82
CA GLU A 275 11.10 14.32 -17.46
C GLU A 275 11.12 13.11 -18.41
N GLN A 276 10.36 12.05 -18.07
CA GLN A 276 10.16 10.89 -18.94
C GLN A 276 9.09 11.11 -20.03
N GLY A 277 8.48 12.31 -20.09
CA GLY A 277 7.46 12.63 -21.09
C GLY A 277 6.13 11.90 -20.91
N ILE A 278 5.87 11.30 -19.75
CA ILE A 278 4.66 10.52 -19.50
C ILE A 278 3.39 11.34 -19.69
N MET A 279 3.43 12.63 -19.30
CA MET A 279 2.27 13.53 -19.40
C MET A 279 1.84 13.79 -20.85
N ASP A 280 2.75 13.63 -21.80
CA ASP A 280 2.46 13.82 -23.22
C ASP A 280 1.67 12.66 -23.85
N TRP A 281 1.61 11.52 -23.15
CA TRP A 281 0.82 10.36 -23.57
C TRP A 281 -0.64 10.40 -23.10
N MET A 282 -1.02 11.33 -22.20
CA MET A 282 -2.41 11.43 -21.73
C MET A 282 -3.40 11.54 -22.90
N GLY A 283 -4.52 10.85 -22.82
CA GLY A 283 -5.53 10.79 -23.87
C GLY A 283 -5.21 9.85 -25.04
N THR A 284 -4.06 9.19 -25.05
CA THR A 284 -3.70 8.21 -26.08
C THR A 284 -4.25 6.81 -25.77
N ARG A 285 -4.26 5.95 -26.77
CA ARG A 285 -4.65 4.54 -26.62
C ARG A 285 -3.65 3.79 -25.71
N GLU A 286 -2.36 4.07 -25.89
CA GLU A 286 -1.26 3.48 -25.15
C GLU A 286 -1.34 3.83 -23.66
N PHE A 287 -1.60 5.07 -23.34
CA PHE A 287 -1.78 5.50 -21.94
C PHE A 287 -2.96 4.80 -21.28
N ARG A 288 -4.10 4.71 -21.96
CA ARG A 288 -5.26 3.97 -21.46
C ARG A 288 -4.96 2.47 -21.30
N ALA A 289 -4.15 1.89 -22.18
CA ALA A 289 -3.72 0.49 -22.06
C ALA A 289 -2.79 0.28 -20.85
N LEU A 290 -1.87 1.21 -20.60
CA LEU A 290 -1.02 1.22 -19.40
C LEU A 290 -1.87 1.29 -18.13
N MET A 291 -2.85 2.19 -18.08
CA MET A 291 -3.72 2.36 -16.91
C MET A 291 -4.50 1.08 -16.58
N LYS A 292 -4.91 0.29 -17.56
CA LYS A 292 -5.54 -1.03 -17.33
C LYS A 292 -4.63 -2.03 -16.59
N ILE A 293 -3.33 -1.81 -16.58
CA ILE A 293 -2.36 -2.63 -15.84
C ILE A 293 -2.03 -2.02 -14.49
N GLU A 294 -1.73 -0.73 -14.50
CA GLU A 294 -1.18 0.02 -13.37
C GLU A 294 -2.24 0.49 -12.38
N GLU A 295 -3.39 0.95 -12.89
CA GLU A 295 -4.28 1.78 -12.11
C GLU A 295 -5.34 1.00 -11.31
N PRO A 296 -5.40 1.18 -9.97
CA PRO A 296 -6.41 0.53 -9.13
C PRO A 296 -7.87 0.86 -9.49
N TYR A 297 -8.14 2.03 -10.08
CA TYR A 297 -9.49 2.40 -10.50
C TYR A 297 -10.06 1.44 -11.56
N GLU A 298 -9.22 0.88 -12.41
CA GLU A 298 -9.61 -0.14 -13.39
C GLU A 298 -10.04 -1.47 -12.74
N TYR A 299 -9.65 -1.68 -11.48
CA TYR A 299 -9.99 -2.85 -10.67
C TYR A 299 -11.08 -2.58 -9.63
N ARG A 300 -11.73 -1.40 -9.62
CA ARG A 300 -12.66 -0.94 -8.57
C ARG A 300 -13.81 -1.90 -8.29
N ASP A 301 -14.28 -2.64 -9.30
CA ASP A 301 -15.35 -3.63 -9.14
C ASP A 301 -14.94 -4.85 -8.31
N ARG A 302 -13.63 -5.12 -8.19
CA ARG A 302 -13.06 -6.19 -7.36
C ARG A 302 -12.82 -5.73 -5.92
N LEU A 303 -12.73 -4.41 -5.69
CA LEU A 303 -12.33 -3.79 -4.44
C LEU A 303 -13.55 -3.56 -3.52
N THR A 304 -14.22 -4.65 -3.14
CA THR A 304 -15.46 -4.63 -2.36
C THR A 304 -15.25 -4.67 -0.84
N MET A 305 -14.04 -5.03 -0.39
CA MET A 305 -13.68 -5.09 1.03
C MET A 305 -13.70 -3.71 1.69
N PRO A 306 -13.82 -3.63 3.04
CA PRO A 306 -13.64 -2.38 3.78
C PRO A 306 -12.31 -1.70 3.47
N LYS A 307 -12.34 -0.38 3.30
CA LYS A 307 -11.16 0.42 2.97
C LYS A 307 -11.13 1.74 3.72
N LEU A 308 -9.96 2.06 4.27
CA LEU A 308 -9.64 3.36 4.86
C LEU A 308 -8.62 4.06 3.98
N ILE A 309 -8.99 5.16 3.37
CA ILE A 309 -8.13 5.95 2.47
C ILE A 309 -7.55 7.11 3.28
N LEU A 310 -6.26 6.99 3.61
CA LEU A 310 -5.53 7.97 4.44
C LEU A 310 -4.82 8.98 3.53
N ASN A 311 -5.25 10.22 3.53
CA ASN A 311 -4.69 11.29 2.71
C ASN A 311 -4.18 12.46 3.57
N ALA A 312 -3.24 13.22 3.04
CA ALA A 312 -2.73 14.43 3.66
C ALA A 312 -3.40 15.67 3.03
N SER A 313 -3.84 16.63 3.85
CA SER A 313 -4.48 17.85 3.32
C SER A 313 -3.49 18.82 2.66
N GLY A 314 -2.20 18.65 2.92
CA GLY A 314 -1.10 19.45 2.37
C GLY A 314 -0.11 18.65 1.52
N ASP A 315 -0.56 17.58 0.86
CA ASP A 315 0.25 16.70 0.02
C ASP A 315 0.91 17.46 -1.14
N GLN A 316 2.18 17.15 -1.44
CA GLN A 316 2.92 17.77 -2.54
C GLN A 316 2.61 17.13 -3.90
N PHE A 317 2.16 15.88 -3.91
CA PHE A 317 1.83 15.13 -5.11
C PHE A 317 0.37 15.34 -5.54
N PHE A 318 -0.56 15.33 -4.58
CA PHE A 318 -1.98 15.23 -4.84
C PHE A 318 -2.74 16.44 -4.28
N LEU A 319 -3.70 16.95 -5.03
CA LEU A 319 -4.55 18.02 -4.54
C LEU A 319 -5.48 17.47 -3.44
N PRO A 320 -5.82 18.30 -2.44
CA PRO A 320 -6.66 17.83 -1.33
C PRO A 320 -8.07 17.42 -1.76
N ASP A 321 -8.55 17.89 -2.90
CA ASP A 321 -9.88 17.57 -3.45
C ASP A 321 -9.86 16.47 -4.53
N SER A 322 -8.78 15.67 -4.60
CA SER A 322 -8.63 14.62 -5.63
C SER A 322 -9.60 13.45 -5.45
N SER A 323 -10.08 13.19 -4.23
CA SER A 323 -11.05 12.10 -3.98
C SER A 323 -12.36 12.23 -4.78
N GLN A 324 -12.71 13.42 -5.29
CA GLN A 324 -13.87 13.64 -6.13
C GLN A 324 -13.87 12.82 -7.43
N PHE A 325 -12.69 12.37 -7.90
CA PHE A 325 -12.56 11.64 -9.16
C PHE A 325 -12.75 10.13 -9.04
N TYR A 326 -12.85 9.60 -7.80
CA TYR A 326 -12.89 8.15 -7.64
C TYR A 326 -13.74 7.67 -6.45
N PHE A 327 -13.90 8.48 -5.39
CA PHE A 327 -14.43 7.98 -4.13
C PHE A 327 -15.85 7.42 -4.27
N ASP A 328 -16.72 8.10 -4.99
CA ASP A 328 -18.12 7.67 -5.16
C ASP A 328 -18.24 6.36 -5.96
N ASP A 329 -17.33 6.11 -6.88
CA ASP A 329 -17.30 4.91 -7.73
C ASP A 329 -16.75 3.67 -7.02
N LEU A 330 -16.09 3.82 -5.87
CA LEU A 330 -15.58 2.70 -5.10
C LEU A 330 -16.71 1.89 -4.48
N ARG A 331 -16.62 0.57 -4.59
CA ARG A 331 -17.59 -0.38 -4.09
C ARG A 331 -17.37 -0.71 -2.62
N GLY A 332 -18.45 -1.11 -1.94
CA GLY A 332 -18.40 -1.58 -0.55
C GLY A 332 -18.11 -0.47 0.46
N GLU A 333 -17.72 -0.89 1.65
CA GLU A 333 -17.47 -0.01 2.79
C GLU A 333 -16.19 0.80 2.58
N LYS A 334 -16.28 2.14 2.69
CA LYS A 334 -15.18 3.05 2.34
C LYS A 334 -15.17 4.28 3.24
N TYR A 335 -13.98 4.67 3.67
CA TYR A 335 -13.75 5.81 4.55
C TYR A 335 -12.63 6.68 4.00
N LEU A 336 -12.83 8.00 4.03
CA LEU A 336 -11.78 8.99 3.83
C LEU A 336 -11.24 9.46 5.17
N ARG A 337 -9.96 9.73 5.22
CA ARG A 337 -9.27 10.43 6.31
C ARG A 337 -8.28 11.42 5.70
N TYR A 338 -8.66 12.68 5.56
CA TYR A 338 -7.72 13.76 5.29
C TYR A 338 -7.11 14.21 6.60
N VAL A 339 -5.80 14.02 6.74
CA VAL A 339 -5.02 14.46 7.92
C VAL A 339 -4.68 15.93 7.75
N PRO A 340 -5.20 16.82 8.61
CA PRO A 340 -4.97 18.25 8.48
C PRO A 340 -3.52 18.61 8.75
N ASN A 341 -3.01 19.61 8.04
CA ASN A 341 -1.63 20.12 8.21
C ASN A 341 -0.53 19.06 8.07
N ALA A 342 -0.80 17.99 7.34
CA ALA A 342 0.18 16.95 7.04
C ALA A 342 0.67 17.08 5.59
N SER A 343 1.93 16.70 5.37
CA SER A 343 2.53 16.51 4.05
C SER A 343 2.38 15.07 3.60
N HIS A 344 2.92 14.74 2.43
CA HIS A 344 2.96 13.38 1.88
C HIS A 344 3.56 12.32 2.82
N SER A 345 4.48 12.71 3.72
CA SER A 345 5.08 11.77 4.67
C SER A 345 4.14 11.34 5.80
N LEU A 346 3.07 12.12 6.09
CA LEU A 346 2.21 11.99 7.27
C LEU A 346 2.96 12.04 8.61
N ASP A 347 4.21 12.53 8.62
CA ASP A 347 5.01 12.64 9.82
C ASP A 347 4.36 13.55 10.87
N LYS A 348 4.56 13.20 12.14
CA LYS A 348 4.04 13.95 13.30
C LYS A 348 2.52 14.14 13.26
N SER A 349 1.81 13.15 12.72
CA SER A 349 0.35 13.14 12.64
C SER A 349 -0.25 11.92 13.36
N ASP A 350 -1.58 11.88 13.46
CA ASP A 350 -2.34 10.78 14.04
C ASP A 350 -2.77 9.70 13.00
N ALA A 351 -2.12 9.67 11.84
CA ALA A 351 -2.45 8.73 10.78
C ALA A 351 -2.28 7.27 11.19
N LEU A 352 -1.19 6.95 11.92
CA LEU A 352 -0.94 5.60 12.44
C LEU A 352 -1.94 5.19 13.53
N GLU A 353 -2.39 6.13 14.36
CA GLU A 353 -3.45 5.90 15.34
C GLU A 353 -4.77 5.56 14.65
N THR A 354 -5.10 6.29 13.58
CA THR A 354 -6.31 6.01 12.77
C THR A 354 -6.22 4.66 12.08
N LEU A 355 -5.04 4.29 11.53
CA LEU A 355 -4.79 2.95 10.97
C LEU A 355 -4.98 1.86 12.03
N HIS A 356 -4.42 2.06 13.22
CA HIS A 356 -4.55 1.13 14.34
C HIS A 356 -6.02 0.94 14.75
N ALA A 357 -6.77 2.04 14.90
CA ALA A 357 -8.19 1.98 15.21
C ALA A 357 -8.99 1.22 14.14
N PHE A 358 -8.78 1.53 12.85
CA PHE A 358 -9.42 0.83 11.75
C PHE A 358 -9.09 -0.67 11.74
N TYR A 359 -7.81 -1.02 11.84
CA TYR A 359 -7.36 -2.40 11.91
C TYR A 359 -8.02 -3.15 13.09
N SER A 360 -8.06 -2.53 14.25
CA SER A 360 -8.71 -3.09 15.43
C SER A 360 -10.21 -3.39 15.20
N THR A 361 -10.92 -2.53 14.45
CA THR A 361 -12.33 -2.81 14.09
C THR A 361 -12.48 -4.05 13.22
N ILE A 362 -11.53 -4.29 12.32
CA ILE A 362 -11.53 -5.48 11.44
C ILE A 362 -11.28 -6.75 12.28
N VAL A 363 -10.26 -6.72 13.15
CA VAL A 363 -9.89 -7.87 13.99
C VAL A 363 -11.00 -8.25 14.96
N THR A 364 -11.65 -7.26 15.58
CA THR A 364 -12.71 -7.47 16.57
C THR A 364 -14.12 -7.59 15.95
N SER A 365 -14.23 -7.44 14.62
CA SER A 365 -15.52 -7.37 13.91
C SER A 365 -16.45 -6.27 14.47
N THR A 366 -15.89 -5.20 15.02
CA THR A 366 -16.65 -4.06 15.52
C THR A 366 -17.30 -3.31 14.36
N PRO A 367 -18.62 -3.03 14.43
CA PRO A 367 -19.28 -2.19 13.42
C PRO A 367 -18.59 -0.85 13.27
N ARG A 368 -18.43 -0.41 12.04
CA ARG A 368 -17.83 0.87 11.72
C ARG A 368 -18.90 1.90 11.35
N PRO A 369 -18.64 3.21 11.54
CA PRO A 369 -19.63 4.25 11.31
C PRO A 369 -20.15 4.28 9.86
N ASP A 370 -21.44 4.50 9.66
CA ASP A 370 -22.05 4.83 8.36
C ASP A 370 -22.21 6.35 8.27
N VAL A 371 -21.36 7.00 7.48
CA VAL A 371 -21.33 8.45 7.29
C VAL A 371 -21.41 8.77 5.80
N ARG A 372 -22.27 9.72 5.47
CA ARG A 372 -22.43 10.25 4.12
C ARG A 372 -22.27 11.75 4.11
N TRP A 373 -21.75 12.30 3.05
CA TRP A 373 -21.69 13.74 2.83
C TRP A 373 -22.10 14.11 1.43
N THR A 374 -22.55 15.35 1.27
CA THR A 374 -22.88 15.95 -0.02
C THR A 374 -22.30 17.35 -0.11
N PHE A 375 -21.83 17.70 -1.29
CA PHE A 375 -21.46 19.06 -1.62
C PHE A 375 -22.70 19.79 -2.14
N GLU A 376 -23.24 20.69 -1.31
CA GLU A 376 -24.48 21.40 -1.59
C GLU A 376 -24.27 22.53 -2.61
N ARG A 377 -25.34 22.93 -3.30
CA ARG A 377 -25.29 24.00 -4.33
C ARG A 377 -24.86 25.36 -3.77
N ASP A 378 -25.13 25.61 -2.48
CA ASP A 378 -24.76 26.85 -1.79
C ASP A 378 -23.29 26.91 -1.35
N GLY A 379 -22.52 25.91 -1.74
CA GLY A 379 -21.10 25.81 -1.38
C GLY A 379 -20.83 25.08 -0.07
N SER A 380 -21.83 24.68 0.73
CA SER A 380 -21.62 23.97 2.00
C SER A 380 -21.37 22.49 1.82
N ILE A 381 -20.82 21.85 2.86
CA ILE A 381 -20.72 20.38 3.00
C ILE A 381 -21.76 19.97 4.03
N LYS A 382 -22.74 19.15 3.62
CA LYS A 382 -23.69 18.52 4.53
C LYS A 382 -23.20 17.12 4.86
N VAL A 383 -23.15 16.79 6.14
CA VAL A 383 -22.75 15.47 6.65
C VAL A 383 -23.91 14.87 7.43
N VAL A 384 -24.20 13.60 7.15
CA VAL A 384 -25.21 12.81 7.87
C VAL A 384 -24.54 11.53 8.36
N ALA A 385 -24.67 11.24 9.65
CA ALA A 385 -24.11 10.02 10.26
C ALA A 385 -25.26 9.16 10.80
N LYS A 386 -25.18 7.84 10.61
CA LYS A 386 -26.11 6.92 11.24
C LYS A 386 -25.83 6.82 12.74
N ASP A 387 -24.55 6.69 13.09
CA ASP A 387 -24.06 6.57 14.45
C ASP A 387 -23.59 7.93 14.97
N ARG A 388 -23.80 8.21 16.26
CA ARG A 388 -23.42 9.49 16.85
C ARG A 388 -21.91 9.58 17.08
N PRO A 389 -21.19 10.52 16.44
CA PRO A 389 -19.77 10.77 16.71
C PRO A 389 -19.59 11.43 18.10
N THR A 390 -18.42 11.26 18.68
CA THR A 390 -18.03 11.95 19.93
C THR A 390 -17.59 13.38 19.68
N ASN A 391 -17.09 13.68 18.47
CA ASN A 391 -16.72 15.04 18.07
C ASN A 391 -16.96 15.22 16.56
N VAL A 392 -17.40 16.42 16.18
CA VAL A 392 -17.50 16.84 14.77
C VAL A 392 -16.92 18.24 14.64
N GLN A 393 -15.98 18.41 13.71
CA GLN A 393 -15.34 19.69 13.49
C GLN A 393 -15.08 19.93 12.00
N MET A 394 -15.10 21.18 11.62
CA MET A 394 -14.67 21.62 10.28
C MET A 394 -13.21 22.04 10.33
N TRP A 395 -12.43 21.57 9.37
CA TRP A 395 -11.09 22.08 9.09
C TRP A 395 -11.12 22.95 7.87
N GLN A 396 -10.46 24.13 7.91
CA GLN A 396 -10.41 25.06 6.79
C GLN A 396 -9.04 25.75 6.69
N ALA A 397 -8.60 26.01 5.47
CA ALA A 397 -7.41 26.80 5.15
C ALA A 397 -7.74 27.76 4.00
N VAL A 398 -7.17 28.98 4.04
CA VAL A 398 -7.29 29.98 2.98
C VAL A 398 -5.93 30.21 2.35
N ASN A 399 -5.89 30.21 1.00
CA ASN A 399 -4.75 30.72 0.25
C ASN A 399 -5.23 31.90 -0.63
N PRO A 400 -4.86 33.15 -0.30
CA PRO A 400 -5.34 34.32 -1.03
C PRO A 400 -4.70 34.51 -2.41
N ASN A 401 -3.60 33.77 -2.68
CA ASN A 401 -2.77 33.98 -3.88
C ASN A 401 -2.95 32.91 -4.94
N ALA A 402 -3.26 31.66 -4.56
CA ALA A 402 -3.30 30.54 -5.48
C ALA A 402 -4.20 29.41 -4.98
N ARG A 403 -4.69 28.57 -5.90
CA ARG A 403 -5.40 27.32 -5.58
C ARG A 403 -4.40 26.21 -5.20
N ASN A 404 -3.58 26.49 -4.19
CA ASN A 404 -2.49 25.65 -3.77
C ASN A 404 -2.49 25.51 -2.24
N PHE A 405 -2.80 24.30 -1.75
CA PHE A 405 -2.92 24.01 -0.31
C PHE A 405 -1.83 23.07 0.18
N ARG A 406 -0.75 22.93 -0.58
CA ARG A 406 0.42 22.15 -0.14
C ARG A 406 1.01 22.74 1.14
N LEU A 407 1.49 21.85 2.02
CA LEU A 407 2.07 22.25 3.30
C LEU A 407 3.28 23.19 3.13
N ASP A 408 4.09 22.96 2.09
CA ASP A 408 5.24 23.80 1.74
C ASP A 408 4.84 25.20 1.18
N ALA A 409 3.59 25.34 0.71
CA ALA A 409 3.09 26.61 0.17
C ALA A 409 2.36 27.46 1.21
N ILE A 410 1.58 26.85 2.10
CA ILE A 410 0.74 27.59 3.06
C ILE A 410 1.08 27.30 4.54
N GLY A 411 2.05 26.42 4.81
CA GLY A 411 2.34 25.98 6.17
C GLY A 411 1.16 25.25 6.82
N ALA A 412 1.14 25.17 8.15
CA ALA A 412 0.07 24.56 8.92
C ALA A 412 -1.17 25.49 9.03
N ALA A 413 -1.72 25.89 7.88
CA ALA A 413 -2.78 26.88 7.78
C ALA A 413 -4.20 26.35 8.08
N TYR A 414 -4.40 25.03 8.06
CA TYR A 414 -5.70 24.46 8.42
C TYR A 414 -6.00 24.69 9.90
N LYS A 415 -7.15 25.32 10.16
CA LYS A 415 -7.69 25.56 11.51
C LYS A 415 -9.00 24.84 11.65
N ASN A 416 -9.26 24.30 12.84
CA ASN A 416 -10.50 23.62 13.14
C ASN A 416 -11.52 24.53 13.84
N THR A 417 -12.79 24.22 13.65
CA THR A 417 -13.92 24.83 14.34
C THR A 417 -14.93 23.73 14.66
N PRO A 418 -15.39 23.59 15.91
CA PRO A 418 -16.45 22.66 16.24
C PRO A 418 -17.72 22.95 15.47
N LEU A 419 -18.42 21.90 15.01
CA LEU A 419 -19.70 22.02 14.34
C LEU A 419 -20.85 21.63 15.27
N THR A 420 -21.85 22.51 15.37
CA THR A 420 -23.11 22.22 16.03
C THR A 420 -24.04 21.45 15.07
N PRO A 421 -24.72 20.38 15.54
CA PRO A 421 -25.69 19.69 14.70
C PRO A 421 -26.85 20.60 14.29
N THR A 422 -27.23 20.53 13.02
CA THR A 422 -28.36 21.27 12.43
C THR A 422 -29.65 20.44 12.40
N GLY A 423 -29.58 19.17 12.78
CA GLY A 423 -30.67 18.22 12.88
C GLY A 423 -30.18 16.90 13.47
N PRO A 424 -31.00 15.86 13.58
CA PRO A 424 -30.60 14.56 14.09
C PRO A 424 -29.39 14.01 13.31
N ASN A 425 -28.25 13.86 13.99
CA ASN A 425 -26.98 13.37 13.43
C ASN A 425 -26.61 14.03 12.07
N THR A 426 -26.92 15.33 11.94
CA THR A 426 -26.69 16.10 10.72
C THR A 426 -25.92 17.37 11.03
N TRP A 427 -24.86 17.63 10.26
CA TRP A 427 -24.03 18.83 10.38
C TRP A 427 -23.87 19.48 9.00
N VAL A 428 -23.73 20.81 8.99
CA VAL A 428 -23.49 21.59 7.78
C VAL A 428 -22.28 22.49 8.01
N ALA A 429 -21.22 22.24 7.28
CA ALA A 429 -20.03 23.07 7.25
C ALA A 429 -20.18 24.16 6.15
N ARG A 430 -20.00 25.42 6.54
CA ARG A 430 -20.06 26.58 5.65
C ARG A 430 -18.83 27.44 5.83
N VAL A 431 -18.25 27.88 4.73
CA VAL A 431 -17.20 28.89 4.71
C VAL A 431 -17.67 30.05 3.82
N PRO A 432 -17.32 31.30 4.17
CA PRO A 432 -17.58 32.41 3.27
C PRO A 432 -16.74 32.25 2.00
N THR A 433 -17.26 32.71 0.87
CA THR A 433 -16.44 32.86 -0.34
C THR A 433 -15.32 33.86 -0.04
N PRO A 434 -14.05 33.51 -0.20
CA PRO A 434 -12.96 34.42 0.13
C PRO A 434 -12.97 35.62 -0.83
N ALA A 435 -12.58 36.80 -0.33
CA ALA A 435 -12.48 38.00 -1.14
C ALA A 435 -11.42 37.88 -2.25
N ALA A 436 -10.39 37.08 -2.02
CA ALA A 436 -9.35 36.72 -2.99
C ALA A 436 -8.88 35.28 -2.75
N GLY A 437 -8.42 34.61 -3.79
CA GLY A 437 -7.89 33.25 -3.72
C GLY A 437 -8.95 32.17 -3.48
N TRP A 438 -8.60 31.18 -2.67
CA TRP A 438 -9.40 29.99 -2.45
C TRP A 438 -9.39 29.56 -0.99
N THR A 439 -10.49 28.90 -0.56
CA THR A 439 -10.63 28.24 0.73
C THR A 439 -10.84 26.75 0.50
N ALA A 440 -9.98 25.90 1.09
CA ALA A 440 -10.20 24.46 1.17
C ALA A 440 -10.75 24.11 2.55
N PHE A 441 -11.77 23.23 2.63
CA PHE A 441 -12.36 22.82 3.89
C PHE A 441 -12.99 21.43 3.81
N PHE A 442 -13.08 20.77 4.96
CA PHE A 442 -13.70 19.46 5.10
C PHE A 442 -14.21 19.25 6.53
N VAL A 443 -15.04 18.23 6.72
CA VAL A 443 -15.58 17.86 8.04
C VAL A 443 -14.89 16.60 8.55
N GLU A 444 -14.41 16.63 9.78
CA GLU A 444 -13.86 15.49 10.52
C GLU A 444 -14.84 15.01 11.57
N LEU A 445 -15.06 13.71 11.65
CA LEU A 445 -15.87 13.04 12.66
C LEU A 445 -14.97 12.07 13.43
N THR A 446 -15.09 12.08 14.74
CA THR A 446 -14.38 11.20 15.65
C THR A 446 -15.34 10.23 16.31
N TYR A 447 -15.01 8.95 16.29
CA TYR A 447 -15.76 7.86 16.94
C TYR A 447 -14.87 7.12 17.91
N PRO A 448 -15.42 6.51 18.98
CA PRO A 448 -14.64 5.61 19.80
C PRO A 448 -14.17 4.42 18.98
N GLY A 449 -12.92 4.01 19.17
CA GLY A 449 -12.38 2.77 18.62
C GLY A 449 -12.59 1.60 19.60
N PRO A 450 -12.41 0.35 19.16
CA PRO A 450 -12.47 -0.83 20.05
C PRO A 450 -11.23 -0.96 20.95
N GLY A 451 -10.21 -0.12 20.76
CA GLY A 451 -8.97 -0.05 21.52
C GLY A 451 -8.72 1.35 22.06
N LYS A 452 -7.44 1.70 22.25
CA LYS A 452 -7.04 2.99 22.84
C LYS A 452 -7.17 4.19 21.89
N TYR A 453 -7.20 3.97 20.59
CA TYR A 453 -7.27 5.04 19.62
C TYR A 453 -8.66 5.23 19.04
N PRO A 454 -9.10 6.49 18.84
CA PRO A 454 -10.36 6.78 18.19
C PRO A 454 -10.27 6.54 16.68
N MET A 455 -11.39 6.15 16.06
CA MET A 455 -11.50 6.12 14.61
C MET A 455 -11.90 7.52 14.12
N LYS A 456 -11.04 8.15 13.34
CA LYS A 456 -11.31 9.43 12.70
C LYS A 456 -11.56 9.24 11.22
N ILE A 457 -12.63 9.84 10.73
CA ILE A 457 -13.00 9.86 9.30
C ILE A 457 -13.33 11.27 8.87
N THR A 458 -13.22 11.55 7.57
CA THR A 458 -13.54 12.90 7.05
C THR A 458 -14.50 12.83 5.86
N SER A 459 -15.15 13.94 5.57
CA SER A 459 -15.72 14.17 4.24
C SER A 459 -14.60 14.29 3.20
N GLY A 460 -14.96 14.32 1.91
CA GLY A 460 -14.10 14.89 0.89
C GLY A 460 -13.81 16.36 1.18
N VAL A 461 -12.69 16.86 0.63
CA VAL A 461 -12.32 18.27 0.72
C VAL A 461 -13.04 19.05 -0.37
N ARG A 462 -13.63 20.17 0.00
CA ARG A 462 -14.21 21.15 -0.93
C ARG A 462 -13.33 22.38 -1.03
N VAL A 463 -13.17 22.91 -2.25
CA VAL A 463 -12.39 24.13 -2.52
C VAL A 463 -13.30 25.18 -3.15
N LEU A 464 -13.39 26.36 -2.52
CA LEU A 464 -14.19 27.49 -3.01
C LEU A 464 -13.31 28.73 -3.28
N PRO A 465 -13.66 29.52 -4.31
CA PRO A 465 -14.66 29.26 -5.32
C PRO A 465 -14.33 28.01 -6.14
N ASP A 466 -15.34 27.29 -6.62
CA ASP A 466 -15.18 26.13 -7.50
C ASP A 466 -14.78 26.56 -8.91
N LYS A 467 -13.55 27.08 -9.01
CA LYS A 467 -12.94 27.58 -10.25
C LYS A 467 -11.51 27.08 -10.35
N LEU A 468 -11.15 26.57 -11.50
CA LEU A 468 -9.79 26.21 -11.84
C LEU A 468 -9.15 27.35 -12.64
N PRO A 469 -8.03 27.92 -12.14
CA PRO A 469 -7.45 29.14 -12.71
C PRO A 469 -6.83 28.96 -14.09
N TYR A 470 -6.46 27.72 -14.48
CA TYR A 470 -5.75 27.49 -15.73
C TYR A 470 -6.53 26.58 -16.70
N PRO A 471 -6.33 26.72 -18.02
CA PRO A 471 -6.88 25.80 -19.01
C PRO A 471 -6.29 24.41 -18.87
N PRO A 472 -6.91 23.37 -19.48
CA PRO A 472 -6.34 22.02 -19.52
C PRO A 472 -4.93 22.01 -20.15
N PRO A 473 -4.07 21.04 -19.75
CA PRO A 473 -2.76 20.87 -20.39
C PRO A 473 -2.94 20.54 -21.87
N LYS A 474 -1.95 20.91 -22.67
CA LYS A 474 -1.87 20.56 -24.10
C LYS A 474 -0.72 19.54 -24.27
N PRO A 475 -1.01 18.23 -24.21
CA PRO A 475 0.03 17.22 -24.38
C PRO A 475 0.71 17.35 -25.74
N ARG A 476 2.04 17.22 -25.77
CA ARG A 476 2.83 17.15 -27.01
C ARG A 476 2.88 15.69 -27.43
N ARG A 477 1.82 15.21 -28.07
CA ARG A 477 1.72 13.78 -28.43
C ARG A 477 3.01 13.27 -29.06
N PRO A 478 3.62 12.20 -28.51
CA PRO A 478 4.77 11.58 -29.13
C PRO A 478 4.44 11.09 -30.55
N ALA A 479 5.39 11.18 -31.47
CA ALA A 479 5.20 10.78 -32.89
C ALA A 479 4.77 9.30 -33.06
N THR A 480 5.04 8.47 -32.05
CA THR A 480 4.67 7.04 -32.00
C THR A 480 3.31 6.79 -31.35
N ALA A 481 2.65 7.80 -30.78
CA ALA A 481 1.34 7.66 -30.15
C ALA A 481 0.23 7.51 -31.19
N GLN A 482 -0.73 6.58 -30.97
CA GLN A 482 -1.91 6.34 -31.80
C GLN A 482 -3.20 6.87 -31.16
#